data_770d09087a81a0f83e13de04f053826c
#
_entry.id   770d09087a81a0f83e13de04f053826c
#
_cell.length_a   1.000
_cell.length_b   1.000
_cell.length_c   1.000
_cell.angle_alpha   90.00
_cell.angle_beta   90.00
_cell.angle_gamma   90.00
#
_symmetry.space_group_name_H-M   'P 1'
#
loop_
_entity.id
_entity.type
_entity.pdbx_description
1 polymer ?
#
loop_
_entity_poly.entity_id
_entity_poly.type
_entity_poly.pdbx_seq_one_letter_code
_entity_poly.pdbx_strand_id
1 'polypeptide(L)'
;GIGHCCSGAAGAVRFHHGPPGDRSADRREPFTSAQSWGAGTVPVARTPDQESTVPAETHVEQGPMSRQEVFELVRDRLADILETDPAGINEGDSFSDDLGADSLALIELVEELEEELGERSVGFRIEDEDLEDLKTVRDAVDYVFAKLDGK
;
A
#
# COMPACT_ATOMS: atom_id res chain seq x y z
N GLY A 1 -55.71 -8.28 -31.08
CA GLY A 1 -55.25 -7.83 -32.38
C GLY A 1 -53.78 -7.52 -32.32
N ILE A 2 -53.00 -8.33 -33.02
CA ILE A 2 -51.91 -8.01 -33.96
C ILE A 2 -50.78 -7.22 -33.32
N GLY A 3 -49.65 -7.76 -32.96
CA GLY A 3 -48.63 -8.25 -33.85
C GLY A 3 -47.65 -7.12 -34.14
N HIS A 4 -46.42 -7.24 -33.79
CA HIS A 4 -45.31 -6.92 -34.69
C HIS A 4 -43.99 -7.36 -34.06
N CYS A 5 -43.40 -8.32 -34.69
CA CYS A 5 -42.00 -8.62 -34.74
C CYS A 5 -41.17 -7.41 -35.17
N CYS A 6 -40.03 -7.24 -34.56
CA CYS A 6 -38.82 -6.73 -35.15
C CYS A 6 -37.69 -7.38 -34.34
N SER A 7 -37.10 -8.40 -34.77
CA SER A 7 -36.13 -8.62 -35.82
C SER A 7 -34.98 -7.62 -35.81
N GLY A 8 -33.84 -8.13 -35.44
CA GLY A 8 -32.62 -7.77 -36.10
C GLY A 8 -31.67 -6.90 -35.32
N ALA A 9 -30.58 -7.43 -34.93
CA ALA A 9 -29.30 -7.09 -35.52
C ALA A 9 -28.17 -7.70 -34.67
N ALA A 10 -27.66 -8.77 -35.22
CA ALA A 10 -26.36 -9.30 -34.81
C ALA A 10 -25.28 -8.24 -35.12
N GLY A 11 -24.77 -7.59 -34.10
CA GLY A 11 -23.58 -6.78 -34.18
C GLY A 11 -22.36 -7.68 -34.07
N ALA A 12 -21.78 -8.04 -35.21
CA ALA A 12 -20.51 -8.73 -35.27
C ALA A 12 -19.39 -7.83 -34.73
N VAL A 13 -18.88 -8.13 -33.57
CA VAL A 13 -17.63 -7.55 -33.08
C VAL A 13 -16.46 -8.17 -33.85
N ARG A 14 -15.94 -7.41 -34.78
CA ARG A 14 -14.68 -7.72 -35.46
C ARG A 14 -13.54 -7.67 -34.44
N PHE A 15 -13.03 -8.83 -34.14
CA PHE A 15 -11.71 -8.96 -33.53
C PHE A 15 -10.66 -8.57 -34.56
N HIS A 16 -10.06 -7.41 -34.39
CA HIS A 16 -8.85 -7.07 -35.09
C HIS A 16 -7.70 -7.84 -34.44
N HIS A 17 -7.27 -8.89 -35.12
CA HIS A 17 -5.98 -9.50 -34.87
C HIS A 17 -4.90 -8.48 -35.28
N GLY A 18 -4.21 -7.93 -34.30
CA GLY A 18 -2.97 -7.20 -34.52
C GLY A 18 -1.86 -8.17 -34.95
N PRO A 19 -0.97 -7.77 -35.82
CA PRO A 19 0.10 -8.63 -36.29
C PRO A 19 1.11 -8.92 -35.18
N PRO A 20 1.73 -10.10 -35.19
CA PRO A 20 2.79 -10.42 -34.25
C PRO A 20 4.01 -9.56 -34.56
N GLY A 21 4.38 -8.73 -33.57
CA GLY A 21 5.57 -7.92 -33.63
C GLY A 21 6.82 -8.77 -33.67
N ASP A 22 7.59 -8.45 -34.67
CA ASP A 22 8.88 -8.92 -35.09
C ASP A 22 9.89 -9.06 -33.94
N ARG A 23 10.41 -10.24 -33.80
CA ARG A 23 11.56 -10.54 -32.98
C ARG A 23 12.80 -10.35 -33.84
N SER A 24 13.46 -9.25 -33.71
CA SER A 24 14.81 -9.12 -34.22
C SER A 24 15.52 -7.97 -33.55
N ALA A 25 16.34 -8.29 -32.61
CA ALA A 25 17.63 -7.65 -32.42
C ALA A 25 18.35 -8.33 -31.24
N ASP A 26 18.82 -9.52 -31.53
CA ASP A 26 19.99 -10.07 -30.90
C ASP A 26 21.16 -9.14 -31.29
N ARG A 27 21.50 -8.23 -30.44
CA ARG A 27 22.79 -7.53 -30.50
C ARG A 27 23.66 -8.06 -29.40
N ARG A 28 24.31 -9.16 -29.75
CA ARG A 28 25.53 -9.57 -29.09
C ARG A 28 26.55 -8.47 -29.31
N GLU A 29 26.82 -7.74 -28.29
CA GLU A 29 28.01 -6.90 -28.26
C GLU A 29 29.24 -7.77 -28.00
N PRO A 30 30.27 -7.67 -28.81
CA PRO A 30 31.49 -8.42 -28.57
C PRO A 30 32.22 -7.82 -27.37
N PHE A 31 32.42 -8.65 -26.40
CA PHE A 31 33.33 -8.44 -25.30
C PHE A 31 34.74 -8.34 -25.83
N THR A 32 35.25 -7.15 -26.05
CA THR A 32 36.67 -6.93 -26.32
C THR A 32 37.38 -6.86 -24.98
N SER A 33 37.98 -7.98 -24.68
CA SER A 33 39.08 -8.15 -23.73
C SER A 33 40.28 -7.31 -24.17
N ALA A 34 40.94 -6.78 -23.20
CA ALA A 34 42.28 -6.31 -23.10
C ALA A 34 42.42 -4.82 -22.84
N GLN A 35 42.85 -4.51 -21.65
CA GLN A 35 43.88 -3.51 -21.39
C GLN A 35 44.39 -3.73 -19.96
N SER A 36 45.52 -4.24 -19.94
CA SER A 36 46.79 -3.59 -19.68
C SER A 36 46.95 -3.10 -18.24
N TRP A 37 47.68 -3.90 -17.52
CA TRP A 37 48.18 -3.66 -16.18
C TRP A 37 49.22 -2.53 -16.20
N GLY A 38 48.84 -1.37 -15.79
CA GLY A 38 49.73 -0.29 -15.42
C GLY A 38 50.03 -0.37 -13.93
N ALA A 39 51.24 -0.85 -13.62
CA ALA A 39 51.77 -0.74 -12.27
C ALA A 39 52.02 0.73 -11.96
N GLY A 40 51.14 1.32 -11.16
CA GLY A 40 51.32 2.63 -10.56
C GLY A 40 51.18 2.49 -9.07
N THR A 41 52.29 2.40 -8.38
CA THR A 41 52.41 2.51 -6.94
C THR A 41 51.95 3.90 -6.51
N VAL A 42 50.77 4.04 -5.99
CA VAL A 42 50.34 5.25 -5.32
C VAL A 42 50.40 5.00 -3.82
N PRO A 43 51.08 5.88 -3.09
CA PRO A 43 51.17 5.74 -1.63
C PRO A 43 49.76 5.93 -1.05
N VAL A 44 49.37 4.95 -0.24
CA VAL A 44 48.18 4.96 0.55
C VAL A 44 48.34 6.07 1.59
N ALA A 45 47.77 7.23 1.33
CA ALA A 45 47.44 8.17 2.37
C ALA A 45 46.23 7.57 3.10
N ARG A 46 46.47 7.02 4.28
CA ARG A 46 45.43 6.69 5.21
C ARG A 46 44.73 8.00 5.59
N THR A 47 43.55 8.18 5.04
CA THR A 47 42.56 9.03 5.67
C THR A 47 41.79 8.14 6.65
N PRO A 48 41.91 8.39 7.97
CA PRO A 48 40.99 7.79 8.90
C PRO A 48 39.65 8.51 8.78
N ASP A 49 38.60 7.79 9.06
CA ASP A 49 37.22 8.25 9.13
C ASP A 49 36.49 8.48 7.81
N GLN A 50 36.19 7.39 7.14
CA GLN A 50 34.84 7.21 6.66
C GLN A 50 34.23 6.08 7.48
N GLU A 51 33.75 6.47 8.62
CA GLU A 51 32.70 5.78 9.32
C GLU A 51 31.59 5.54 8.30
N SER A 52 31.59 4.37 7.75
CA SER A 52 30.43 3.84 7.04
C SER A 52 29.30 3.86 8.04
N THR A 53 28.55 4.92 8.00
CA THR A 53 27.18 4.90 8.51
C THR A 53 26.44 3.91 7.63
N VAL A 54 26.58 2.65 7.94
CA VAL A 54 25.60 1.63 7.58
C VAL A 54 24.29 2.25 8.03
N PRO A 55 23.32 2.48 7.19
CA PRO A 55 22.01 2.81 7.70
C PRO A 55 21.67 1.66 8.62
N ALA A 56 21.61 1.97 9.90
CA ALA A 56 21.17 1.04 10.89
C ALA A 56 19.91 0.41 10.34
N GLU A 57 19.96 -0.89 10.17
CA GLU A 57 18.78 -1.70 10.01
C GLU A 57 17.74 -1.05 10.90
N THR A 58 16.63 -0.66 10.29
CA THR A 58 15.51 -0.11 11.00
C THR A 58 15.07 -1.20 11.95
N HIS A 59 15.71 -1.22 13.11
CA HIS A 59 15.12 -1.87 14.25
C HIS A 59 13.82 -1.11 14.41
N VAL A 60 12.78 -1.74 14.01
CA VAL A 60 11.44 -1.33 14.37
C VAL A 60 11.43 -1.49 15.88
N GLU A 61 11.89 -0.44 16.56
CA GLU A 61 11.66 -0.33 17.99
C GLU A 61 10.15 -0.37 18.12
N GLN A 62 9.66 -1.42 18.74
CA GLN A 62 8.27 -1.57 19.14
C GLN A 62 7.99 -0.58 20.28
N GLY A 63 8.20 0.68 19.96
CA GLY A 63 7.72 1.80 20.72
C GLY A 63 6.24 2.04 20.45
N PRO A 64 5.59 2.91 21.22
CA PRO A 64 4.23 3.30 20.91
C PRO A 64 4.17 3.81 19.48
N MET A 65 3.22 3.27 18.70
CA MET A 65 3.03 3.66 17.31
C MET A 65 2.78 5.15 17.22
N SER A 66 3.42 5.80 16.27
CA SER A 66 3.12 7.19 15.98
C SER A 66 1.75 7.32 15.33
N ARG A 67 1.12 8.49 15.47
CA ARG A 67 -0.16 8.76 14.82
C ARG A 67 -0.12 8.51 13.30
N GLN A 68 1.01 8.78 12.67
CA GLN A 68 1.21 8.54 11.24
C GLN A 68 1.21 7.04 10.90
N GLU A 69 1.85 6.22 11.71
CA GLU A 69 1.84 4.76 11.52
C GLU A 69 0.44 4.18 11.72
N VAL A 70 -0.31 4.69 12.69
CA VAL A 70 -1.71 4.31 12.89
C VAL A 70 -2.54 4.69 11.66
N PHE A 71 -2.37 5.88 11.11
CA PHE A 71 -3.06 6.30 9.90
C PHE A 71 -2.74 5.40 8.71
N GLU A 72 -1.47 5.08 8.49
CA GLU A 72 -1.06 4.18 7.40
C GLU A 72 -1.68 2.79 7.57
N LEU A 73 -1.70 2.26 8.78
CA LEU A 73 -2.31 0.98 9.08
C LEU A 73 -3.83 0.99 8.79
N VAL A 74 -4.54 1.96 9.33
CA VAL A 74 -5.99 2.12 9.11
C VAL A 74 -6.31 2.27 7.63
N ARG A 75 -5.54 3.11 6.93
CA ARG A 75 -5.70 3.34 5.49
C ARG A 75 -5.48 2.07 4.67
N ASP A 76 -4.42 1.33 4.94
CA ASP A 76 -4.07 0.13 4.19
C ASP A 76 -5.13 -0.96 4.40
N ARG A 77 -5.59 -1.18 5.64
CA ARG A 77 -6.66 -2.13 5.94
C ARG A 77 -7.99 -1.74 5.30
N LEU A 78 -8.33 -0.47 5.39
CA LEU A 78 -9.54 0.05 4.76
C LEU A 78 -9.52 -0.08 3.23
N ALA A 79 -8.36 0.13 2.63
CA ALA A 79 -8.17 -0.07 1.20
C ALA A 79 -8.35 -1.54 0.78
N ASP A 80 -7.87 -2.48 1.58
CA ASP A 80 -8.04 -3.91 1.36
C ASP A 80 -9.52 -4.33 1.46
N ILE A 81 -10.22 -3.87 2.50
CA ILE A 81 -11.64 -4.19 2.72
C ILE A 81 -12.54 -3.62 1.62
N LEU A 82 -12.27 -2.37 1.21
CA LEU A 82 -13.05 -1.68 0.18
C LEU A 82 -12.57 -1.97 -1.24
N GLU A 83 -11.53 -2.78 -1.41
CA GLU A 83 -10.89 -3.09 -2.69
C GLU A 83 -10.54 -1.82 -3.49
N THR A 84 -10.05 -0.79 -2.81
CA THR A 84 -9.72 0.51 -3.36
C THR A 84 -8.23 0.84 -3.21
N ASP A 85 -7.78 1.91 -3.85
CA ASP A 85 -6.38 2.33 -3.78
C ASP A 85 -6.13 3.13 -2.48
N PRO A 86 -5.17 2.71 -1.64
CA PRO A 86 -4.85 3.43 -0.40
C PRO A 86 -4.40 4.88 -0.65
N ALA A 87 -3.84 5.16 -1.82
CA ALA A 87 -3.45 6.53 -2.19
C ALA A 87 -4.66 7.48 -2.35
N GLY A 88 -5.85 6.94 -2.57
CA GLY A 88 -7.09 7.70 -2.66
C GLY A 88 -7.72 8.04 -1.32
N ILE A 89 -7.28 7.43 -0.24
CA ILE A 89 -7.87 7.59 1.09
C ILE A 89 -7.13 8.68 1.87
N ASN A 90 -7.86 9.67 2.33
CA ASN A 90 -7.33 10.78 3.12
C ASN A 90 -7.93 10.77 4.54
N GLU A 91 -7.26 11.42 5.48
CA GLU A 91 -7.73 11.52 6.87
C GLU A 91 -9.11 12.18 6.99
N GLY A 92 -9.43 13.10 6.10
CA GLY A 92 -10.68 13.85 6.12
C GLY A 92 -11.86 13.14 5.47
N ASP A 93 -11.62 11.99 4.83
CA ASP A 93 -12.66 11.28 4.11
C ASP A 93 -13.64 10.62 5.07
N SER A 94 -14.92 10.71 4.74
CA SER A 94 -15.99 10.07 5.48
C SER A 94 -16.12 8.61 5.03
N PHE A 95 -16.23 7.70 5.97
CA PHE A 95 -16.40 6.27 5.68
C PHE A 95 -17.62 6.01 4.79
N SER A 96 -18.74 6.63 5.11
CA SER A 96 -20.00 6.39 4.42
C SER A 96 -20.14 7.20 3.13
N ASP A 97 -19.79 8.49 3.18
CA ASP A 97 -20.08 9.43 2.10
C ASP A 97 -19.00 9.41 0.99
N ASP A 98 -17.72 9.35 1.38
CA ASP A 98 -16.60 9.43 0.46
C ASP A 98 -16.08 8.06 0.04
N LEU A 99 -15.98 7.14 0.99
CA LEU A 99 -15.43 5.81 0.77
C LEU A 99 -16.50 4.76 0.48
N GLY A 100 -17.76 5.06 0.75
CA GLY A 100 -18.87 4.12 0.55
C GLY A 100 -18.80 2.88 1.44
N ALA A 101 -18.06 2.98 2.55
CA ALA A 101 -17.98 1.92 3.54
C ALA A 101 -19.32 1.78 4.24
N ASP A 102 -19.86 0.60 4.25
CA ASP A 102 -21.06 0.27 5.02
C ASP A 102 -20.69 -0.17 6.46
N SER A 103 -21.71 -0.43 7.26
CA SER A 103 -21.51 -0.86 8.65
C SER A 103 -20.71 -2.18 8.74
N LEU A 104 -20.84 -3.05 7.76
CA LEU A 104 -20.09 -4.32 7.72
C LEU A 104 -18.61 -4.07 7.50
N ALA A 105 -18.26 -3.22 6.55
CA ALA A 105 -16.88 -2.84 6.28
C ALA A 105 -16.21 -2.19 7.50
N LEU A 106 -16.94 -1.42 8.30
CA LEU A 106 -16.42 -0.85 9.54
C LEU A 106 -16.17 -1.92 10.61
N ILE A 107 -17.03 -2.93 10.71
CA ILE A 107 -16.82 -4.07 11.62
C ILE A 107 -15.58 -4.87 11.19
N GLU A 108 -15.46 -5.18 9.91
CA GLU A 108 -14.27 -5.86 9.37
C GLU A 108 -12.99 -5.06 9.64
N LEU A 109 -13.02 -3.75 9.45
CA LEU A 109 -11.90 -2.87 9.78
C LEU A 109 -11.50 -2.97 11.25
N VAL A 110 -12.48 -3.00 12.14
CA VAL A 110 -12.23 -3.12 13.59
C VAL A 110 -11.61 -4.46 13.93
N GLU A 111 -12.13 -5.55 13.40
CA GLU A 111 -11.59 -6.89 13.62
C GLU A 111 -10.13 -6.98 13.16
N GLU A 112 -9.81 -6.46 11.98
CA GLU A 112 -8.46 -6.39 11.44
C GLU A 112 -7.52 -5.54 12.32
N LEU A 113 -8.00 -4.39 12.79
CA LEU A 113 -7.23 -3.53 13.68
C LEU A 113 -7.02 -4.16 15.05
N GLU A 114 -8.02 -4.86 15.60
CA GLU A 114 -7.89 -5.58 16.86
C GLU A 114 -6.87 -6.72 16.76
N GLU A 115 -6.84 -7.44 15.65
CA GLU A 115 -5.86 -8.50 15.40
C GLU A 115 -4.43 -7.94 15.32
N GLU A 116 -4.21 -6.95 14.47
CA GLU A 116 -2.89 -6.32 14.27
C GLU A 116 -2.37 -5.62 15.53
N LEU A 117 -3.23 -4.87 16.20
CA LEU A 117 -2.85 -4.08 17.36
C LEU A 117 -2.90 -4.86 18.66
N GLY A 118 -3.72 -5.93 18.71
CA GLY A 118 -3.79 -6.82 19.85
C GLY A 118 -2.48 -7.55 20.12
N GLU A 119 -1.70 -7.85 19.09
CA GLU A 119 -0.35 -8.39 19.21
C GLU A 119 0.64 -7.40 19.84
N ARG A 120 0.43 -6.12 19.60
CA ARG A 120 1.32 -5.02 20.04
C ARG A 120 0.91 -4.40 21.36
N SER A 121 -0.38 -4.39 21.64
CA SER A 121 -0.96 -3.79 22.84
C SER A 121 -1.93 -4.76 23.52
N VAL A 122 -1.54 -5.23 24.71
CA VAL A 122 -2.36 -6.17 25.47
C VAL A 122 -3.69 -5.51 25.87
N GLY A 123 -4.78 -6.09 25.38
CA GLY A 123 -6.13 -5.64 25.72
C GLY A 123 -6.65 -4.51 24.84
N PHE A 124 -6.06 -4.28 23.67
CA PHE A 124 -6.63 -3.39 22.68
C PHE A 124 -7.99 -3.93 22.22
N ARG A 125 -9.04 -3.17 22.42
CA ARG A 125 -10.39 -3.45 21.95
C ARG A 125 -11.07 -2.17 21.53
N ILE A 126 -11.84 -2.28 20.47
CA ILE A 126 -12.71 -1.24 19.95
C ILE A 126 -14.15 -1.69 20.27
N GLU A 127 -14.92 -0.84 20.93
CA GLU A 127 -16.30 -1.16 21.27
C GLU A 127 -17.22 -0.74 20.12
N ASP A 128 -18.25 -1.55 19.85
CA ASP A 128 -19.20 -1.26 18.76
C ASP A 128 -19.91 0.09 18.95
N GLU A 129 -20.07 0.53 20.19
CA GLU A 129 -20.65 1.82 20.52
C GLU A 129 -19.79 2.99 20.05
N ASP A 130 -18.47 2.81 20.09
CA ASP A 130 -17.52 3.83 19.63
C ASP A 130 -17.51 3.96 18.10
N LEU A 131 -17.91 2.89 17.38
CA LEU A 131 -17.97 2.90 15.90
C LEU A 131 -19.01 3.89 15.36
N GLU A 132 -20.09 4.12 16.07
CA GLU A 132 -21.12 5.07 15.65
C GLU A 132 -20.59 6.52 15.65
N ASP A 133 -19.59 6.80 16.47
CA ASP A 133 -18.94 8.11 16.56
C ASP A 133 -17.83 8.28 15.52
N LEU A 134 -17.29 7.16 14.98
CA LEU A 134 -16.22 7.18 13.97
C LEU A 134 -16.79 7.44 12.58
N LYS A 135 -16.90 8.70 12.21
CA LYS A 135 -17.44 9.11 10.91
C LYS A 135 -16.41 9.30 9.83
N THR A 136 -15.19 9.66 10.22
CA THR A 136 -14.09 9.93 9.31
C THR A 136 -12.89 9.04 9.63
N VAL A 137 -12.01 8.87 8.65
CA VAL A 137 -10.74 8.16 8.83
C VAL A 137 -9.92 8.78 9.97
N ARG A 138 -9.95 10.10 10.09
CA ARG A 138 -9.29 10.82 11.17
C ARG A 138 -9.81 10.45 12.55
N ASP A 139 -11.12 10.34 12.71
CA ASP A 139 -11.73 9.97 13.99
C ASP A 139 -11.27 8.58 14.42
N ALA A 140 -11.21 7.63 13.47
CA ALA A 140 -10.71 6.29 13.72
C ALA A 140 -9.21 6.29 14.12
N VAL A 141 -8.39 7.06 13.42
CA VAL A 141 -6.96 7.19 13.73
C VAL A 141 -6.74 7.80 15.12
N ASP A 142 -7.45 8.87 15.44
CA ASP A 142 -7.33 9.54 16.74
C ASP A 142 -7.83 8.64 17.88
N TYR A 143 -8.89 7.88 17.66
CA TYR A 143 -9.41 6.89 18.60
C TYR A 143 -8.40 5.77 18.86
N VAL A 144 -7.90 5.13 17.80
CA VAL A 144 -6.92 4.06 17.89
C VAL A 144 -5.65 4.55 18.58
N PHE A 145 -5.15 5.71 18.18
CA PHE A 145 -3.96 6.30 18.77
C PHE A 145 -4.14 6.57 20.27
N ALA A 146 -5.29 7.11 20.69
CA ALA A 146 -5.59 7.35 22.09
C ALA A 146 -5.67 6.05 22.92
N LYS A 147 -6.20 4.98 22.34
CA LYS A 147 -6.24 3.65 22.97
C LYS A 147 -4.84 3.02 23.11
N LEU A 148 -3.96 3.21 22.13
CA LEU A 148 -2.58 2.72 22.17
C LEU A 148 -1.70 3.50 23.14
N ASP A 149 -1.93 4.80 23.31
CA ASP A 149 -1.21 5.66 24.24
C ASP A 149 -1.63 5.43 25.73
N GLY A 150 -2.58 4.56 25.95
CA GLY A 150 -2.94 4.07 27.28
C GLY A 150 -3.74 5.05 28.16
N LYS A 151 -4.48 5.93 27.51
CA LYS A 151 -5.38 6.85 28.22
C LYS A 151 -6.84 6.44 28.12
#